data_cfb4cc9142c523354aaec0d7be9b541a
#
_entry.id   cfb4cc9142c523354aaec0d7be9b541a
#
_cell.length_a   1.000
_cell.length_b   1.000
_cell.length_c   1.000
_cell.angle_alpha   90.00
_cell.angle_beta   90.00
_cell.angle_gamma   90.00
#
_symmetry.space_group_name_H-M   'P 1'
#
loop_
_entity.id
_entity.type
_entity.pdbx_description
1 polymer ?
#
loop_
_entity_poly.entity_id
_entity_poly.type
_entity_poly.pdbx_seq_one_letter_code
_entity_poly.pdbx_strand_id
1 'polypeptide(L)'
;MRYTIEQASDIGGVIRAARKVQNLRQDDAAGSVGVSESFMVKAERGADTVQWGKLFQILQGLGVRVVVDIPDANDELLERQSARASHRANVRARRAAEQLLLRAGDASRTEGGRAGAPPAPERVLDAARLLLADAATAESGGPPAASRALDIARRVLADADRARTPGGPGKETPND
;
A
#
# COMPACT_ATOMS: atom_id res chain seq x y z
N MET A 1 -20.30 -18.34 -5.60
CA MET A 1 -19.92 -19.71 -5.14
C MET A 1 -19.15 -19.53 -3.83
N ARG A 2 -19.45 -20.33 -2.79
CA ARG A 2 -18.68 -20.38 -1.55
C ARG A 2 -17.87 -21.69 -1.54
N TYR A 3 -16.64 -21.62 -1.06
CA TYR A 3 -15.73 -22.76 -0.95
C TYR A 3 -15.14 -22.80 0.46
N THR A 4 -15.14 -23.95 1.09
CA THR A 4 -14.57 -24.14 2.42
C THR A 4 -13.06 -24.38 2.30
N ILE A 5 -12.27 -23.70 3.11
CA ILE A 5 -10.82 -23.80 3.16
C ILE A 5 -10.47 -24.53 4.45
N GLU A 6 -9.84 -25.67 4.33
CA GLU A 6 -9.42 -26.49 5.48
C GLU A 6 -7.89 -26.46 5.67
N GLN A 7 -7.14 -26.18 4.60
CA GLN A 7 -5.69 -26.14 4.60
C GLN A 7 -5.14 -25.05 3.67
N ALA A 8 -3.88 -24.69 3.82
CA ALA A 8 -3.23 -23.63 3.05
C ALA A 8 -3.25 -23.88 1.53
N SER A 9 -3.13 -25.13 1.11
CA SER A 9 -3.22 -25.51 -0.31
C SER A 9 -4.55 -25.17 -0.97
N ASP A 10 -5.64 -25.15 -0.22
CA ASP A 10 -6.98 -24.82 -0.73
C ASP A 10 -7.05 -23.36 -1.14
N ILE A 11 -6.44 -22.46 -0.36
CA ILE A 11 -6.32 -21.04 -0.72
C ILE A 11 -5.57 -20.89 -2.04
N GLY A 12 -4.51 -21.67 -2.26
CA GLY A 12 -3.76 -21.68 -3.51
C GLY A 12 -4.65 -22.07 -4.70
N GLY A 13 -5.49 -23.08 -4.52
CA GLY A 13 -6.48 -23.51 -5.49
C GLY A 13 -7.49 -22.41 -5.84
N VAL A 14 -7.98 -21.69 -4.83
CA VAL A 14 -8.93 -20.56 -5.00
C VAL A 14 -8.27 -19.41 -5.78
N ILE A 15 -7.04 -19.02 -5.45
CA ILE A 15 -6.29 -17.99 -6.18
C ILE A 15 -6.13 -18.36 -7.65
N ARG A 16 -5.68 -19.59 -7.92
CA ARG A 16 -5.52 -20.09 -9.29
C ARG A 16 -6.85 -20.10 -10.06
N ALA A 17 -7.93 -20.52 -9.44
CA ALA A 17 -9.26 -20.53 -10.05
C ALA A 17 -9.73 -19.11 -10.38
N ALA A 18 -9.62 -18.17 -9.43
CA ALA A 18 -10.00 -16.78 -9.62
C ALA A 18 -9.22 -16.10 -10.76
N ARG A 19 -7.91 -16.33 -10.84
CA ARG A 19 -7.07 -15.83 -11.92
C ARG A 19 -7.49 -16.42 -13.28
N LYS A 20 -7.70 -17.73 -13.35
CA LYS A 20 -8.11 -18.40 -14.60
C LYS A 20 -9.47 -17.95 -15.11
N VAL A 21 -10.43 -17.69 -14.23
CA VAL A 21 -11.75 -17.16 -14.62
C VAL A 21 -11.60 -15.78 -15.28
N GLN A 22 -10.61 -15.00 -14.89
CA GLN A 22 -10.28 -13.69 -15.48
C GLN A 22 -9.35 -13.80 -16.70
N ASN A 23 -9.00 -15.02 -17.14
CA ASN A 23 -8.06 -15.28 -18.24
C ASN A 23 -6.67 -14.62 -18.08
N LEU A 24 -6.24 -14.36 -16.84
CA LEU A 24 -4.96 -13.74 -16.54
C LEU A 24 -3.84 -14.79 -16.54
N ARG A 25 -2.67 -14.42 -17.08
CA ARG A 25 -1.43 -15.17 -16.89
C ARG A 25 -0.90 -14.93 -15.48
N GLN A 26 0.03 -15.75 -14.99
CA GLN A 26 0.59 -15.59 -13.64
C GLN A 26 1.39 -14.29 -13.49
N ASP A 27 2.17 -13.93 -14.49
CA ASP A 27 2.95 -12.70 -14.56
C ASP A 27 2.05 -11.46 -14.58
N ASP A 28 1.00 -11.45 -15.41
CA ASP A 28 0.03 -10.36 -15.51
C ASP A 28 -0.71 -10.15 -14.19
N ALA A 29 -1.19 -11.24 -13.59
CA ALA A 29 -1.87 -11.18 -12.29
C ALA A 29 -0.93 -10.70 -11.17
N ALA A 30 0.31 -11.15 -11.15
CA ALA A 30 1.31 -10.71 -10.18
C ALA A 30 1.59 -9.21 -10.32
N GLY A 31 1.78 -8.72 -11.55
CA GLY A 31 1.98 -7.30 -11.85
C GLY A 31 0.80 -6.44 -11.45
N SER A 32 -0.44 -6.86 -11.76
CA SER A 32 -1.66 -6.11 -11.43
C SER A 32 -1.90 -5.92 -9.93
N VAL A 33 -1.48 -6.89 -9.12
CA VAL A 33 -1.62 -6.83 -7.65
C VAL A 33 -0.33 -6.40 -6.92
N GLY A 34 0.73 -6.04 -7.64
CA GLY A 34 1.98 -5.52 -7.07
C GLY A 34 2.79 -6.55 -6.29
N VAL A 35 2.76 -7.83 -6.69
CA VAL A 35 3.61 -8.88 -6.13
C VAL A 35 4.55 -9.44 -7.21
N SER A 36 5.63 -10.13 -6.81
CA SER A 36 6.49 -10.80 -7.77
C SER A 36 5.83 -12.08 -8.31
N GLU A 37 6.13 -12.46 -9.56
CA GLU A 37 5.66 -13.70 -10.15
C GLU A 37 6.02 -14.92 -9.30
N SER A 38 7.24 -14.98 -8.79
CA SER A 38 7.68 -16.06 -7.89
C SER A 38 6.85 -16.15 -6.61
N PHE A 39 6.35 -15.02 -6.09
CA PHE A 39 5.44 -14.99 -4.96
C PHE A 39 4.05 -15.50 -5.36
N MET A 40 3.53 -15.09 -6.52
CA MET A 40 2.26 -15.59 -7.06
C MET A 40 2.29 -17.11 -7.23
N VAL A 41 3.37 -17.67 -7.80
CA VAL A 41 3.56 -19.11 -7.95
C VAL A 41 3.52 -19.84 -6.60
N LYS A 42 4.21 -19.30 -5.57
CA LYS A 42 4.19 -19.86 -4.21
C LYS A 42 2.80 -19.80 -3.60
N ALA A 43 2.09 -18.67 -3.75
CA ALA A 43 0.73 -18.52 -3.24
C ALA A 43 -0.24 -19.52 -3.90
N GLU A 44 -0.19 -19.70 -5.22
CA GLU A 44 -1.02 -20.66 -5.94
C GLU A 44 -0.70 -22.14 -5.61
N ARG A 45 0.50 -22.42 -5.11
CA ARG A 45 0.88 -23.75 -4.62
C ARG A 45 0.47 -24.00 -3.16
N GLY A 46 -0.04 -22.97 -2.48
CA GLY A 46 -0.40 -23.06 -1.06
C GLY A 46 0.81 -23.27 -0.15
N ALA A 47 1.94 -22.63 -0.45
CA ALA A 47 3.15 -22.78 0.35
C ALA A 47 2.96 -22.15 1.75
N ASP A 48 3.39 -22.83 2.80
CA ASP A 48 3.22 -22.43 4.20
C ASP A 48 3.96 -21.13 4.57
N THR A 49 4.95 -20.74 3.77
CA THR A 49 5.79 -19.55 4.02
C THR A 49 5.25 -18.27 3.37
N VAL A 50 3.99 -18.25 2.95
CA VAL A 50 3.37 -17.09 2.29
C VAL A 50 3.09 -16.00 3.32
N GLN A 51 3.52 -14.75 3.02
CA GLN A 51 3.23 -13.60 3.87
C GLN A 51 1.74 -13.22 3.78
N TRP A 52 1.04 -13.18 4.93
CA TRP A 52 -0.38 -12.86 5.03
C TRP A 52 -0.77 -11.56 4.30
N GLY A 53 -0.02 -10.48 4.48
CA GLY A 53 -0.32 -9.21 3.83
C GLY A 53 -0.35 -9.29 2.32
N LYS A 54 0.65 -9.96 1.72
CA LYS A 54 0.72 -10.18 0.27
C LYS A 54 -0.34 -11.17 -0.22
N LEU A 55 -0.68 -12.16 0.59
CA LEU A 55 -1.75 -13.10 0.28
C LEU A 55 -3.10 -12.37 0.17
N PHE A 56 -3.42 -11.52 1.16
CA PHE A 56 -4.64 -10.71 1.12
C PHE A 56 -4.65 -9.71 -0.04
N GLN A 57 -3.50 -9.14 -0.40
CA GLN A 57 -3.35 -8.28 -1.58
C GLN A 57 -3.72 -9.02 -2.87
N ILE A 58 -3.27 -10.28 -3.03
CA ILE A 58 -3.66 -11.13 -4.17
C ILE A 58 -5.17 -11.42 -4.15
N LEU A 59 -5.72 -11.84 -3.01
CA LEU A 59 -7.14 -12.16 -2.89
C LEU A 59 -8.02 -10.97 -3.25
N GLN A 60 -7.71 -9.79 -2.71
CA GLN A 60 -8.43 -8.55 -3.02
C GLN A 60 -8.32 -8.16 -4.49
N GLY A 61 -7.12 -8.20 -5.08
CA GLY A 61 -6.89 -7.83 -6.47
C GLY A 61 -7.60 -8.79 -7.46
N LEU A 62 -7.78 -10.06 -7.08
CA LEU A 62 -8.55 -11.03 -7.84
C LEU A 62 -10.05 -11.05 -7.49
N GLY A 63 -10.54 -10.14 -6.65
CA GLY A 63 -11.95 -10.05 -6.26
C GLY A 63 -12.41 -11.19 -5.35
N VAL A 64 -11.49 -11.89 -4.68
CA VAL A 64 -11.81 -12.98 -3.75
C VAL A 64 -12.12 -12.41 -2.37
N ARG A 65 -13.30 -12.75 -1.84
CA ARG A 65 -13.72 -12.38 -0.48
C ARG A 65 -13.51 -13.57 0.46
N VAL A 66 -12.84 -13.32 1.58
CA VAL A 66 -12.67 -14.31 2.66
C VAL A 66 -13.78 -14.10 3.68
N VAL A 67 -14.51 -15.17 4.02
CA VAL A 67 -15.51 -15.20 5.09
C VAL A 67 -15.04 -16.22 6.11
N VAL A 68 -15.09 -15.84 7.39
CA VAL A 68 -14.64 -16.69 8.49
C VAL A 68 -15.84 -16.95 9.40
N ASP A 69 -16.18 -18.22 9.62
CA ASP A 69 -17.14 -18.64 10.60
C ASP A 69 -16.41 -18.94 11.92
N ILE A 70 -16.82 -18.28 12.99
CA ILE A 70 -16.22 -18.45 14.32
C ILE A 70 -17.30 -19.02 15.23
N PRO A 71 -17.21 -20.28 15.63
CA PRO A 71 -18.17 -20.87 16.56
C PRO A 71 -18.07 -20.16 17.92
N ASP A 72 -19.22 -19.89 18.53
CA ASP A 72 -19.36 -19.32 19.88
C ASP A 72 -18.64 -17.97 20.11
N ALA A 73 -18.35 -17.22 19.03
CA ALA A 73 -17.74 -15.90 19.16
C ALA A 73 -18.77 -14.87 19.65
N ASN A 74 -18.42 -14.16 20.72
CA ASN A 74 -19.12 -12.97 21.13
C ASN A 74 -18.72 -11.81 20.22
N ASP A 75 -19.66 -11.19 19.53
CA ASP A 75 -19.44 -10.08 18.61
C ASP A 75 -18.64 -8.94 19.27
N GLU A 76 -18.96 -8.61 20.51
CA GLU A 76 -18.26 -7.58 21.28
C GLU A 76 -16.77 -7.92 21.51
N LEU A 77 -16.45 -9.19 21.77
CA LEU A 77 -15.07 -9.64 21.94
C LEU A 77 -14.31 -9.56 20.61
N LEU A 78 -14.94 -10.00 19.52
CA LEU A 78 -14.37 -9.96 18.18
C LEU A 78 -14.08 -8.51 17.75
N GLU A 79 -15.04 -7.60 17.93
CA GLU A 79 -14.88 -6.18 17.64
C GLU A 79 -13.73 -5.56 18.44
N ARG A 80 -13.67 -5.80 19.75
CA ARG A 80 -12.58 -5.30 20.59
C ARG A 80 -11.20 -5.83 20.17
N GLN A 81 -11.09 -7.10 19.82
CA GLN A 81 -9.81 -7.68 19.40
C GLN A 81 -9.40 -7.21 18.01
N SER A 82 -10.32 -7.11 17.06
CA SER A 82 -10.04 -6.60 15.72
C SER A 82 -9.69 -5.11 15.73
N ALA A 83 -10.38 -4.29 16.53
CA ALA A 83 -10.05 -2.88 16.71
C ALA A 83 -8.64 -2.69 17.30
N ARG A 84 -8.25 -3.50 18.31
CA ARG A 84 -6.89 -3.47 18.88
C ARG A 84 -5.83 -3.89 17.87
N ALA A 85 -6.10 -4.91 17.06
CA ALA A 85 -5.18 -5.37 16.02
C ALA A 85 -4.99 -4.29 14.94
N SER A 86 -6.07 -3.68 14.48
CA SER A 86 -6.06 -2.59 13.50
C SER A 86 -5.33 -1.36 14.05
N HIS A 87 -5.59 -0.97 15.29
CA HIS A 87 -4.89 0.15 15.91
C HIS A 87 -3.37 -0.08 15.98
N ARG A 88 -2.93 -1.28 16.39
CA ARG A 88 -1.51 -1.63 16.43
C ARG A 88 -0.88 -1.63 15.04
N ALA A 89 -1.59 -2.12 14.02
CA ALA A 89 -1.14 -2.11 12.64
C ALA A 89 -0.97 -0.67 12.13
N ASN A 90 -1.95 0.20 12.36
CA ASN A 90 -1.91 1.60 11.98
C ASN A 90 -0.76 2.36 12.65
N VAL A 91 -0.55 2.16 13.95
CA VAL A 91 0.58 2.78 14.68
C VAL A 91 1.92 2.33 14.09
N ARG A 92 2.08 1.05 13.73
CA ARG A 92 3.31 0.55 13.09
C ARG A 92 3.49 1.14 11.69
N ALA A 93 2.46 1.16 10.87
CA ALA A 93 2.49 1.72 9.52
C ALA A 93 2.87 3.20 9.54
N ARG A 94 2.27 3.97 10.46
CA ARG A 94 2.59 5.38 10.67
C ARG A 94 4.06 5.60 11.04
N ARG A 95 4.57 4.87 12.05
CA ARG A 95 5.98 4.98 12.46
C ARG A 95 6.94 4.62 11.33
N ALA A 96 6.62 3.59 10.54
CA ALA A 96 7.42 3.21 9.38
C ALA A 96 7.42 4.30 8.30
N ALA A 97 6.26 4.91 8.03
CA ALA A 97 6.12 6.02 7.09
C ALA A 97 6.90 7.26 7.55
N GLU A 98 6.81 7.63 8.83
CA GLU A 98 7.59 8.73 9.43
C GLU A 98 9.10 8.52 9.25
N GLN A 99 9.61 7.33 9.59
CA GLN A 99 11.03 7.00 9.44
C GLN A 99 11.48 7.05 7.98
N LEU A 100 10.65 6.54 7.06
CA LEU A 100 10.97 6.55 5.64
C LEU A 100 11.09 7.98 5.10
N LEU A 101 10.15 8.85 5.47
CA LEU A 101 10.16 10.26 5.05
C LEU A 101 11.31 11.05 5.64
N LEU A 102 11.62 10.85 6.92
CA LEU A 102 12.77 11.50 7.55
C LEU A 102 14.08 11.12 6.84
N ARG A 103 14.27 9.83 6.53
CA ARG A 103 15.43 9.36 5.77
C ARG A 103 15.48 9.96 4.36
N ALA A 104 14.35 10.03 3.66
CA ALA A 104 14.27 10.63 2.34
C ALA A 104 14.60 12.14 2.39
N GLY A 105 14.10 12.85 3.39
CA GLY A 105 14.40 14.27 3.60
C GLY A 105 15.86 14.53 3.94
N ASP A 106 16.51 13.65 4.69
CA ASP A 106 17.94 13.78 5.00
C ASP A 106 18.81 13.45 3.78
N ALA A 107 18.47 12.45 2.98
CA ALA A 107 19.14 12.15 1.72
C ALA A 107 19.09 13.33 0.73
N SER A 108 17.93 13.96 0.57
CA SER A 108 17.76 15.13 -0.29
C SER A 108 18.60 16.35 0.16
N ARG A 109 18.91 16.46 1.44
CA ARG A 109 19.79 17.53 1.95
C ARG A 109 21.26 17.27 1.66
N THR A 110 21.71 16.02 1.72
CA THR A 110 23.11 15.65 1.47
C THR A 110 23.46 15.74 -0.01
N GLU A 111 22.50 15.54 -0.92
CA GLU A 111 22.69 15.64 -2.38
C GLU A 111 22.62 17.09 -2.92
N GLY A 112 22.49 18.08 -2.03
CA GLY A 112 22.65 19.52 -2.35
C GLY A 112 21.74 20.01 -3.47
N GLY A 113 20.43 19.83 -3.38
CA GLY A 113 19.45 20.57 -4.20
C GLY A 113 19.68 20.57 -5.71
N ARG A 114 20.24 19.50 -6.29
CA ARG A 114 20.46 19.43 -7.75
C ARG A 114 19.11 19.53 -8.45
N ALA A 115 18.96 20.58 -9.25
CA ALA A 115 17.89 20.67 -10.25
C ALA A 115 17.99 19.44 -11.16
N GLY A 116 16.94 18.57 -11.13
CA GLY A 116 16.95 17.31 -11.88
C GLY A 116 17.10 16.06 -11.02
N ALA A 117 16.86 16.14 -9.70
CA ALA A 117 16.78 14.94 -8.86
C ALA A 117 15.71 13.96 -9.39
N PRO A 118 16.00 12.65 -9.38
CA PRO A 118 15.02 11.66 -9.84
C PRO A 118 13.73 11.73 -9.00
N PRO A 119 12.56 11.41 -9.58
CA PRO A 119 11.29 11.43 -8.87
C PRO A 119 11.36 10.52 -7.63
N ALA A 120 10.71 10.94 -6.56
CA ALA A 120 10.69 10.18 -5.31
C ALA A 120 10.17 8.74 -5.56
N PRO A 121 10.80 7.71 -4.97
CA PRO A 121 10.32 6.33 -5.10
C PRO A 121 8.85 6.20 -4.65
N GLU A 122 8.06 5.37 -5.34
CA GLU A 122 6.62 5.23 -5.09
C GLU A 122 6.29 4.94 -3.62
N ARG A 123 7.09 4.10 -2.97
CA ARG A 123 6.98 3.85 -1.51
C ARG A 123 7.11 5.10 -0.63
N VAL A 124 7.84 6.12 -1.09
CA VAL A 124 7.98 7.40 -0.36
C VAL A 124 6.73 8.24 -0.59
N LEU A 125 6.17 8.22 -1.79
CA LEU A 125 4.90 8.87 -2.11
C LEU A 125 3.74 8.24 -1.31
N ASP A 126 3.69 6.93 -1.20
CA ASP A 126 2.67 6.23 -0.42
C ASP A 126 2.79 6.52 1.08
N ALA A 127 4.02 6.57 1.60
CA ALA A 127 4.27 6.98 2.98
C ALA A 127 3.82 8.43 3.23
N ALA A 128 4.03 9.33 2.28
CA ALA A 128 3.59 10.72 2.37
C ALA A 128 2.05 10.84 2.38
N ARG A 129 1.37 10.11 1.50
CA ARG A 129 -0.10 10.04 1.45
C ARG A 129 -0.67 9.51 2.75
N LEU A 130 -0.11 8.42 3.26
CA LEU A 130 -0.55 7.78 4.51
C LEU A 130 -0.44 8.74 5.69
N LEU A 131 0.68 9.44 5.86
CA LEU A 131 0.86 10.38 6.96
C LEU A 131 -0.06 11.59 6.88
N LEU A 132 -0.31 12.12 5.68
CA LEU A 132 -1.22 13.25 5.50
C LEU A 132 -2.68 12.85 5.72
N ALA A 133 -3.08 11.66 5.28
CA ALA A 133 -4.42 11.12 5.56
C ALA A 133 -4.64 10.90 7.06
N ASP A 134 -3.64 10.33 7.76
CA ASP A 134 -3.69 10.13 9.21
C ASP A 134 -3.74 11.49 9.96
N ALA A 135 -2.98 12.49 9.51
CA ALA A 135 -3.01 13.81 10.11
C ALA A 135 -4.36 14.52 9.93
N ALA A 136 -5.02 14.33 8.79
CA ALA A 136 -6.34 14.88 8.54
C ALA A 136 -7.42 14.24 9.43
N THR A 137 -7.25 12.96 9.79
CA THR A 137 -8.17 12.24 10.70
C THR A 137 -7.82 12.46 12.18
N ALA A 138 -6.57 12.81 12.50
CA ALA A 138 -6.07 12.99 13.87
C ALA A 138 -6.56 14.28 14.56
N GLU A 139 -7.23 15.18 13.87
CA GLU A 139 -7.99 16.26 14.52
C GLU A 139 -9.04 15.73 15.51
N SER A 140 -9.23 14.41 15.54
CA SER A 140 -10.12 13.67 16.44
C SER A 140 -9.41 12.95 17.63
N GLY A 141 -8.14 13.27 17.98
CA GLY A 141 -7.55 12.81 19.26
C GLY A 141 -6.34 11.88 19.23
N GLY A 142 -5.63 11.74 18.10
CA GLY A 142 -4.36 10.98 18.02
C GLY A 142 -3.12 11.84 18.31
N PRO A 143 -1.97 11.25 18.74
CA PRO A 143 -0.75 12.02 18.93
C PRO A 143 -0.28 12.62 17.58
N PRO A 144 0.10 13.91 17.55
CA PRO A 144 0.50 14.55 16.29
C PRO A 144 1.71 13.84 15.68
N ALA A 145 1.66 13.62 14.36
CA ALA A 145 2.85 13.22 13.62
C ALA A 145 3.92 14.31 13.77
N ALA A 146 5.19 13.92 13.83
CA ALA A 146 6.27 14.88 13.93
C ALA A 146 6.14 15.91 12.79
N SER A 147 5.99 17.19 13.11
CA SER A 147 5.72 18.27 12.14
C SER A 147 6.70 18.25 10.96
N ARG A 148 7.96 17.91 11.22
CA ARG A 148 9.00 17.73 10.19
C ARG A 148 8.66 16.65 9.15
N ALA A 149 8.10 15.51 9.57
CA ALA A 149 7.73 14.44 8.64
C ALA A 149 6.55 14.85 7.75
N LEU A 150 5.59 15.61 8.29
CA LEU A 150 4.47 16.16 7.53
C LEU A 150 4.93 17.21 6.52
N ASP A 151 5.89 18.06 6.87
CA ASP A 151 6.45 19.05 5.94
C ASP A 151 7.20 18.37 4.79
N ILE A 152 7.95 17.31 5.08
CA ILE A 152 8.60 16.49 4.05
C ILE A 152 7.55 15.82 3.17
N ALA A 153 6.49 15.25 3.75
CA ALA A 153 5.41 14.60 3.02
C ALA A 153 4.74 15.55 2.03
N ARG A 154 4.39 16.77 2.47
CA ARG A 154 3.80 17.81 1.60
C ARG A 154 4.73 18.18 0.46
N ARG A 155 6.02 18.36 0.74
CA ARG A 155 7.02 18.69 -0.29
C ARG A 155 7.17 17.58 -1.31
N VAL A 156 7.32 16.34 -0.88
CA VAL A 156 7.47 15.17 -1.77
C VAL A 156 6.29 15.03 -2.72
N LEU A 157 5.06 15.21 -2.24
CA LEU A 157 3.88 15.15 -3.10
C LEU A 157 3.79 16.34 -4.06
N ALA A 158 4.10 17.55 -3.61
CA ALA A 158 4.11 18.73 -4.47
C ALA A 158 5.18 18.64 -5.58
N ASP A 159 6.32 18.02 -5.31
CA ASP A 159 7.36 17.77 -6.31
C ASP A 159 6.92 16.70 -7.32
N ALA A 160 6.25 15.64 -6.86
CA ALA A 160 5.70 14.60 -7.71
C ALA A 160 4.59 15.13 -8.64
N ASP A 161 3.73 16.01 -8.14
CA ASP A 161 2.66 16.63 -8.94
C ASP A 161 3.25 17.59 -10.00
N ARG A 162 4.28 18.35 -9.66
CA ARG A 162 5.02 19.18 -10.63
C ARG A 162 5.67 18.36 -11.74
N ALA A 163 6.21 17.20 -11.40
CA ALA A 163 6.83 16.30 -12.38
C ALA A 163 5.79 15.63 -13.31
N ARG A 164 4.53 15.51 -12.89
CA ARG A 164 3.43 14.95 -13.68
C ARG A 164 2.76 15.94 -14.62
N THR A 165 2.88 17.26 -14.38
CA THR A 165 2.38 18.30 -15.27
C THR A 165 3.47 18.75 -16.24
N PRO A 166 3.56 18.20 -17.46
CA PRO A 166 4.50 18.68 -18.45
C PRO A 166 3.95 19.99 -19.04
N GLY A 167 4.67 21.11 -18.78
CA GLY A 167 4.61 22.34 -19.55
C GLY A 167 3.26 23.02 -19.66
N GLY A 168 3.08 24.09 -18.91
CA GLY A 168 2.05 25.11 -19.19
C GLY A 168 2.23 25.72 -20.59
N PRO A 169 1.21 26.43 -21.09
CA PRO A 169 1.07 26.87 -22.46
C PRO A 169 2.26 27.71 -22.91
N GLY A 170 2.83 27.31 -24.05
CA GLY A 170 3.88 28.07 -24.72
C GLY A 170 3.49 29.53 -24.87
N LYS A 171 4.40 30.43 -24.52
CA LYS A 171 4.32 31.83 -24.90
C LYS A 171 4.18 31.90 -26.41
N GLU A 172 2.98 32.23 -26.86
CA GLU A 172 2.80 32.80 -28.21
C GLU A 172 3.63 34.08 -28.25
N THR A 173 4.70 34.06 -29.02
CA THR A 173 5.38 35.30 -29.44
C THR A 173 4.48 35.97 -30.48
N PRO A 174 4.08 37.22 -30.32
CA PRO A 174 3.43 37.97 -31.40
C PRO A 174 4.47 38.21 -32.49
N ASN A 175 4.15 37.76 -33.69
CA ASN A 175 4.91 38.02 -34.88
C ASN A 175 4.44 39.38 -35.41
N ASP A 176 5.34 40.37 -35.47
CA ASP A 176 5.23 41.60 -36.24
C ASP A 176 5.56 41.33 -37.70
#